data_439e61dcbf804d65f937b4dc82566e60
#
_entry.id   439e61dcbf804d65f937b4dc82566e60
#
_cell.length_a   1.000
_cell.length_b   1.000
_cell.length_c   1.000
_cell.angle_alpha   90.00
_cell.angle_beta   90.00
_cell.angle_gamma   90.00
#
_symmetry.space_group_name_H-M   'P 1'
#
loop_
_entity.id
_entity.type
_entity.pdbx_description
1 polymer ?
#
loop_
_entity_poly.entity_id
_entity_poly.type
_entity_poly.pdbx_seq_one_letter_code
_entity_poly.pdbx_strand_id
1 'polypeptide(L)'
;MNLRKATRQKSKIRLGLSAPAGGGKTYSALLIASGMTSWDKIALIDTENGSGDLYSHLGDYNVLSLEAPYSPERYVEAIHQCEKAGMEVIIVDSITHEWDGKGGILDLHAGMTGNSFTNWATLTPRHQKFINAILSSPCHVITTVRRKQEYEMTKDNNGKVKVDKVGMKEITREGFEYELTVNLELDIKHNAKSSKDRTGLFMDQPDFVPSAETGKKILEWCNSGVEVDTRPTLNDEGMSKLVDRIKAGETNLYDKSKAYYNLRPDQDEILLDATMYASETKEDVA
;
A
#
# COMPACT_ATOMS: atom_id res chain seq x y z
N MET A 1 8.07 -23.79 -2.83
CA MET A 1 6.78 -23.21 -3.22
C MET A 1 5.68 -24.10 -2.70
N ASN A 2 4.70 -23.57 -1.94
CA ASN A 2 3.59 -24.35 -1.39
C ASN A 2 2.27 -23.92 -2.03
N LEU A 3 1.52 -24.86 -2.59
CA LEU A 3 0.16 -24.66 -3.04
C LEU A 3 -0.78 -24.71 -1.82
N ARG A 4 -1.62 -23.71 -1.63
CA ARG A 4 -2.60 -23.64 -0.54
C ARG A 4 -3.95 -23.18 -1.07
N LYS A 5 -5.01 -23.47 -0.35
CA LYS A 5 -6.33 -22.85 -0.61
C LYS A 5 -6.26 -21.36 -0.30
N ALA A 6 -6.89 -20.55 -1.13
CA ALA A 6 -7.02 -19.12 -0.88
C ALA A 6 -7.85 -18.88 0.39
N THR A 7 -7.33 -18.07 1.29
CA THR A 7 -8.03 -17.61 2.50
C THR A 7 -7.95 -16.10 2.51
N ARG A 8 -9.06 -15.42 2.74
CA ARG A 8 -9.07 -13.98 2.87
C ARG A 8 -8.35 -13.58 4.16
N GLN A 9 -7.31 -12.77 4.03
CA GLN A 9 -6.55 -12.22 5.15
C GLN A 9 -6.90 -10.75 5.35
N LYS A 10 -6.76 -10.25 6.60
CA LYS A 10 -6.77 -8.81 6.86
C LYS A 10 -5.70 -8.14 6.01
N SER A 11 -6.00 -6.97 5.46
CA SER A 11 -5.10 -6.26 4.54
C SER A 11 -5.12 -4.78 4.80
N LYS A 12 -4.05 -4.10 4.39
CA LYS A 12 -3.99 -2.64 4.36
C LYS A 12 -4.39 -2.15 2.98
N ILE A 13 -5.25 -1.12 2.92
CA ILE A 13 -5.69 -0.55 1.65
C ILE A 13 -4.54 0.21 0.96
N ARG A 14 -4.51 0.15 -0.36
CA ARG A 14 -3.75 1.00 -1.26
C ARG A 14 -4.78 1.72 -2.13
N LEU A 15 -5.10 2.95 -1.74
CA LEU A 15 -6.15 3.76 -2.36
C LEU A 15 -5.53 4.88 -3.17
N GLY A 16 -5.91 5.01 -4.43
CA GLY A 16 -5.60 6.16 -5.28
C GLY A 16 -6.78 7.11 -5.37
N LEU A 17 -6.51 8.40 -5.33
CA LEU A 17 -7.46 9.47 -5.61
C LEU A 17 -6.89 10.35 -6.72
N SER A 18 -7.43 10.28 -7.90
CA SER A 18 -6.97 11.10 -9.03
C SER A 18 -8.02 12.15 -9.41
N ALA A 19 -7.56 13.38 -9.68
CA ALA A 19 -8.45 14.47 -10.08
C ALA A 19 -7.70 15.60 -10.80
N PRO A 20 -8.40 16.45 -11.56
CA PRO A 20 -7.89 17.75 -11.98
C PRO A 20 -7.65 18.68 -10.77
N ALA A 21 -7.05 19.84 -11.02
CA ALA A 21 -6.95 20.90 -10.02
C ALA A 21 -8.35 21.28 -9.53
N GLY A 22 -8.50 21.47 -8.21
CA GLY A 22 -9.80 21.80 -7.60
C GLY A 22 -10.78 20.64 -7.45
N GLY A 23 -10.42 19.40 -7.86
CA GLY A 23 -11.28 18.22 -7.72
C GLY A 23 -11.37 17.62 -6.30
N GLY A 24 -10.80 18.28 -5.29
CA GLY A 24 -10.98 17.91 -3.87
C GLY A 24 -10.17 16.71 -3.37
N LYS A 25 -9.05 16.36 -4.03
CA LYS A 25 -8.21 15.19 -3.65
C LYS A 25 -7.81 15.16 -2.18
N THR A 26 -7.13 16.22 -1.73
CA THR A 26 -6.63 16.34 -0.34
C THR A 26 -7.76 16.26 0.67
N TYR A 27 -8.83 17.01 0.44
CA TYR A 27 -10.01 17.03 1.30
C TYR A 27 -10.67 15.65 1.39
N SER A 28 -10.88 14.99 0.25
CA SER A 28 -11.45 13.64 0.21
C SER A 28 -10.54 12.60 0.87
N ALA A 29 -9.21 12.71 0.68
CA ALA A 29 -8.24 11.82 1.32
C ALA A 29 -8.31 11.92 2.85
N LEU A 30 -8.38 13.14 3.39
CA LEU A 30 -8.51 13.41 4.82
C LEU A 30 -9.83 12.87 5.38
N LEU A 31 -10.96 13.12 4.69
CA LEU A 31 -12.25 12.56 5.12
C LEU A 31 -12.28 11.03 5.10
N ILE A 32 -11.75 10.40 4.06
CA ILE A 32 -11.66 8.93 4.02
C ILE A 32 -10.78 8.43 5.16
N ALA A 33 -9.61 9.04 5.37
CA ALA A 33 -8.69 8.66 6.44
C ALA A 33 -9.33 8.77 7.83
N SER A 34 -10.12 9.84 8.09
CA SER A 34 -10.83 10.02 9.36
C SER A 34 -11.90 8.97 9.66
N GLY A 35 -12.40 8.30 8.62
CA GLY A 35 -13.29 7.15 8.80
C GLY A 35 -12.55 5.85 9.09
N MET A 36 -11.23 5.82 8.91
CA MET A 36 -10.41 4.62 9.08
C MET A 36 -9.67 4.58 10.42
N THR A 37 -9.36 5.75 11.00
CA THR A 37 -8.63 5.86 12.26
C THR A 37 -8.90 7.21 12.93
N SER A 38 -8.40 7.42 14.15
CA SER A 38 -8.41 8.72 14.82
C SER A 38 -7.48 9.72 14.14
N TRP A 39 -7.80 11.01 14.23
CA TRP A 39 -7.06 12.07 13.54
C TRP A 39 -5.56 12.09 13.88
N ASP A 40 -5.19 11.87 15.13
CA ASP A 40 -3.81 11.81 15.62
C ASP A 40 -2.98 10.65 15.03
N LYS A 41 -3.63 9.67 14.40
CA LYS A 41 -3.01 8.53 13.70
C LYS A 41 -2.97 8.69 12.18
N ILE A 42 -3.33 9.85 11.66
CA ILE A 42 -3.24 10.21 10.24
C ILE A 42 -1.99 11.05 10.03
N ALA A 43 -1.17 10.66 9.05
CA ALA A 43 -0.08 11.49 8.53
C ALA A 43 -0.37 11.90 7.09
N LEU A 44 -0.18 13.18 6.79
CA LEU A 44 -0.19 13.75 5.45
C LEU A 44 1.23 14.13 5.05
N ILE A 45 1.80 13.43 4.07
CA ILE A 45 3.04 13.83 3.40
C ILE A 45 2.66 14.88 2.35
N ASP A 46 2.91 16.15 2.66
CA ASP A 46 2.51 17.28 1.84
C ASP A 46 3.65 17.72 0.92
N THR A 47 3.44 17.59 -0.38
CA THR A 47 4.34 18.08 -1.44
C THR A 47 3.76 19.31 -2.17
N GLU A 48 2.62 19.81 -1.68
CA GLU A 48 1.83 20.89 -2.30
C GLU A 48 2.04 22.24 -1.57
N ASN A 49 3.25 22.48 -1.05
CA ASN A 49 3.66 23.74 -0.42
C ASN A 49 2.77 24.20 0.77
N GLY A 50 2.48 23.31 1.70
CA GLY A 50 1.69 23.61 2.88
C GLY A 50 0.17 23.62 2.63
N SER A 51 -0.29 23.06 1.51
CA SER A 51 -1.73 22.97 1.24
C SER A 51 -2.46 22.11 2.26
N GLY A 52 -1.75 21.16 2.88
CA GLY A 52 -2.28 20.32 3.94
C GLY A 52 -2.77 21.09 5.16
N ASP A 53 -2.08 22.15 5.55
CA ASP A 53 -2.43 22.97 6.71
C ASP A 53 -3.76 23.72 6.54
N LEU A 54 -4.18 23.98 5.30
CA LEU A 54 -5.45 24.66 5.00
C LEU A 54 -6.68 23.88 5.49
N TYR A 55 -6.54 22.58 5.71
CA TYR A 55 -7.61 21.70 6.16
C TYR A 55 -7.53 21.35 7.65
N SER A 56 -6.69 22.02 8.44
CA SER A 56 -6.53 21.79 9.89
C SER A 56 -7.82 21.92 10.70
N HIS A 57 -8.81 22.63 10.17
CA HIS A 57 -10.15 22.72 10.77
C HIS A 57 -10.95 21.39 10.75
N LEU A 58 -10.52 20.38 10.00
CA LEU A 58 -11.17 19.06 9.94
C LEU A 58 -10.80 18.18 11.14
N GLY A 59 -9.57 18.33 11.67
CA GLY A 59 -9.08 17.54 12.80
C GLY A 59 -7.57 17.65 13.01
N ASP A 60 -7.08 17.08 14.10
CA ASP A 60 -5.69 17.18 14.56
C ASP A 60 -4.80 16.07 13.92
N TYR A 61 -4.62 16.12 12.60
CA TYR A 61 -3.73 15.20 11.89
C TYR A 61 -2.29 15.72 11.82
N ASN A 62 -1.36 14.82 11.51
CA ASN A 62 0.05 15.16 11.40
C ASN A 62 0.43 15.50 9.96
N VAL A 63 1.26 16.52 9.77
CA VAL A 63 1.78 16.92 8.44
C VAL A 63 3.28 16.73 8.41
N LEU A 64 3.78 16.07 7.37
CA LEU A 64 5.19 15.96 7.03
C LEU A 64 5.41 16.70 5.70
N SER A 65 5.99 17.89 5.76
CA SER A 65 6.28 18.68 4.57
C SER A 65 7.47 18.09 3.81
N LEU A 66 7.26 17.76 2.55
CA LEU A 66 8.28 17.26 1.64
C LEU A 66 8.49 18.27 0.51
N GLU A 67 9.56 19.04 0.62
CA GLU A 67 9.96 20.02 -0.39
C GLU A 67 10.89 19.40 -1.43
N ALA A 68 11.06 20.08 -2.58
CA ALA A 68 12.02 19.69 -3.60
C ALA A 68 13.46 19.52 -3.03
N PRO A 69 14.25 18.58 -3.55
CA PRO A 69 14.00 17.72 -4.69
C PRO A 69 13.05 16.56 -4.36
N TYR A 70 12.13 16.24 -5.28
CA TYR A 70 11.11 15.21 -5.10
C TYR A 70 11.60 13.82 -5.56
N SER A 71 12.79 13.41 -5.10
CA SER A 71 13.34 12.12 -5.50
C SER A 71 12.59 10.95 -4.86
N PRO A 72 12.54 9.77 -5.53
CA PRO A 72 11.90 8.57 -4.97
C PRO A 72 12.38 8.21 -3.57
N GLU A 73 13.67 8.39 -3.30
CA GLU A 73 14.29 8.06 -2.01
C GLU A 73 13.73 8.90 -0.86
N ARG A 74 13.47 10.18 -1.11
CA ARG A 74 12.89 11.08 -0.12
C ARG A 74 11.43 10.74 0.20
N TYR A 75 10.67 10.30 -0.80
CA TYR A 75 9.32 9.77 -0.55
C TYR A 75 9.35 8.48 0.28
N VAL A 76 10.28 7.57 -0.02
CA VAL A 76 10.50 6.35 0.78
C VAL A 76 10.84 6.71 2.22
N GLU A 77 11.76 7.66 2.43
CA GLU A 77 12.13 8.13 3.76
C GLU A 77 10.94 8.74 4.51
N ALA A 78 10.13 9.59 3.85
CA ALA A 78 8.94 10.20 4.43
C ALA A 78 7.91 9.16 4.88
N ILE A 79 7.64 8.14 4.04
CA ILE A 79 6.75 7.02 4.39
C ILE A 79 7.28 6.30 5.64
N HIS A 80 8.58 5.94 5.65
CA HIS A 80 9.18 5.25 6.80
C HIS A 80 9.18 6.09 8.08
N GLN A 81 9.30 7.43 7.99
CA GLN A 81 9.17 8.31 9.15
C GLN A 81 7.75 8.26 9.73
N CYS A 82 6.73 8.29 8.89
CA CYS A 82 5.34 8.14 9.33
C CYS A 82 5.08 6.76 9.98
N GLU A 83 5.63 5.69 9.40
CA GLU A 83 5.54 4.33 9.97
C GLU A 83 6.18 4.25 11.36
N LYS A 84 7.40 4.79 11.51
CA LYS A 84 8.13 4.83 12.80
C LYS A 84 7.41 5.68 13.85
N ALA A 85 6.70 6.72 13.43
CA ALA A 85 5.87 7.55 14.30
C ALA A 85 4.58 6.85 14.75
N GLY A 86 4.30 5.62 14.28
CA GLY A 86 3.13 4.84 14.66
C GLY A 86 1.83 5.32 14.04
N MET A 87 1.92 5.89 12.83
CA MET A 87 0.73 6.27 12.06
C MET A 87 0.01 5.03 11.54
N GLU A 88 -1.32 5.10 11.42
CA GLU A 88 -2.15 4.02 10.90
C GLU A 88 -2.59 4.27 9.45
N VAL A 89 -2.76 5.54 9.09
CA VAL A 89 -3.06 5.98 7.72
C VAL A 89 -2.03 7.01 7.28
N ILE A 90 -1.41 6.78 6.12
CA ILE A 90 -0.49 7.72 5.48
C ILE A 90 -1.14 8.21 4.18
N ILE A 91 -1.27 9.52 4.05
CA ILE A 91 -1.70 10.19 2.82
C ILE A 91 -0.45 10.75 2.14
N VAL A 92 -0.24 10.45 0.86
CA VAL A 92 0.84 11.04 0.05
C VAL A 92 0.21 12.02 -0.94
N ASP A 93 0.31 13.30 -0.66
CA ASP A 93 -0.31 14.37 -1.46
C ASP A 93 0.73 15.34 -2.03
N SER A 94 1.18 15.14 -3.24
CA SER A 94 0.80 14.15 -4.23
C SER A 94 2.00 13.30 -4.69
N ILE A 95 1.75 12.12 -5.24
CA ILE A 95 2.82 11.33 -5.88
C ILE A 95 3.23 11.90 -7.25
N THR A 96 2.45 12.83 -7.78
CA THR A 96 2.74 13.49 -9.08
C THR A 96 4.13 14.13 -9.09
N HIS A 97 4.57 14.73 -7.98
CA HIS A 97 5.88 15.40 -7.93
C HIS A 97 7.05 14.40 -7.92
N GLU A 98 6.87 13.18 -7.45
CA GLU A 98 7.89 12.11 -7.61
C GLU A 98 8.17 11.86 -9.10
N TRP A 99 7.13 11.94 -9.93
CA TRP A 99 7.25 11.72 -11.38
C TRP A 99 7.68 12.98 -12.13
N ASP A 100 6.95 14.09 -11.98
CA ASP A 100 7.04 15.31 -12.83
C ASP A 100 7.51 16.56 -12.05
N GLY A 101 7.92 16.41 -10.79
CA GLY A 101 8.43 17.53 -9.98
C GLY A 101 9.93 17.72 -10.11
N LYS A 102 10.44 18.85 -9.55
CA LYS A 102 11.88 19.16 -9.52
C LYS A 102 12.63 18.09 -8.72
N GLY A 103 13.61 17.42 -9.35
CA GLY A 103 14.33 16.29 -8.77
C GLY A 103 13.53 14.98 -8.78
N GLY A 104 12.34 14.95 -9.37
CA GLY A 104 11.56 13.75 -9.67
C GLY A 104 12.12 12.96 -10.85
N ILE A 105 11.46 11.87 -11.20
CA ILE A 105 11.98 10.91 -12.21
C ILE A 105 12.22 11.56 -13.57
N LEU A 106 11.27 12.37 -14.07
CA LEU A 106 11.42 13.01 -15.39
C LEU A 106 12.53 14.06 -15.40
N ASP A 107 12.66 14.85 -14.32
CA ASP A 107 13.69 15.86 -14.16
C ASP A 107 15.09 15.22 -14.07
N LEU A 108 15.22 14.14 -13.28
CA LEU A 108 16.43 13.36 -13.22
C LEU A 108 16.81 12.76 -14.58
N HIS A 109 15.83 12.21 -15.33
CA HIS A 109 16.07 11.66 -16.65
C HIS A 109 16.56 12.73 -17.63
N ALA A 110 15.94 13.93 -17.61
CA ALA A 110 16.32 15.04 -18.47
C ALA A 110 17.75 15.57 -18.21
N GLY A 111 18.23 15.46 -16.94
CA GLY A 111 19.59 15.83 -16.57
C GLY A 111 20.67 14.79 -16.91
N MET A 112 20.29 13.57 -17.32
CA MET A 112 21.25 12.51 -17.65
C MET A 112 21.76 12.63 -19.09
N THR A 113 23.07 12.43 -19.26
CA THR A 113 23.69 12.36 -20.59
C THR A 113 23.68 10.93 -21.13
N GLY A 114 23.87 10.77 -22.46
CA GLY A 114 23.98 9.47 -23.11
C GLY A 114 22.67 8.94 -23.69
N ASN A 115 22.51 7.62 -23.73
CA ASN A 115 21.35 6.99 -24.35
C ASN A 115 20.16 6.96 -23.39
N SER A 116 19.04 7.55 -23.83
CA SER A 116 17.80 7.62 -23.03
C SER A 116 17.33 6.24 -22.54
N PHE A 117 17.50 5.18 -23.32
CA PHE A 117 17.11 3.82 -22.94
C PHE A 117 17.91 3.30 -21.73
N THR A 118 19.22 3.54 -21.71
CA THR A 118 20.08 3.16 -20.58
C THR A 118 19.80 4.00 -19.34
N ASN A 119 19.44 5.28 -19.53
CA ASN A 119 19.05 6.18 -18.45
C ASN A 119 17.80 5.65 -17.71
N TRP A 120 16.80 5.16 -18.46
CA TRP A 120 15.61 4.53 -17.86
C TRP A 120 15.94 3.25 -17.08
N ALA A 121 16.91 2.45 -17.52
CA ALA A 121 17.35 1.28 -16.75
C ALA A 121 17.86 1.64 -15.34
N THR A 122 18.43 2.84 -15.18
CA THR A 122 18.90 3.36 -13.88
C THR A 122 17.75 3.93 -13.03
N LEU A 123 16.80 4.64 -13.65
CA LEU A 123 15.74 5.34 -12.93
C LEU A 123 14.56 4.42 -12.56
N THR A 124 14.24 3.45 -13.41
CA THR A 124 13.14 2.50 -13.16
C THR A 124 13.26 1.78 -11.81
N PRO A 125 14.42 1.26 -11.39
CA PRO A 125 14.56 0.64 -10.07
C PRO A 125 14.35 1.61 -8.91
N ARG A 126 14.68 2.90 -9.07
CA ARG A 126 14.46 3.94 -8.04
C ARG A 126 12.98 4.22 -7.86
N HIS A 127 12.26 4.43 -8.96
CA HIS A 127 10.80 4.55 -8.95
C HIS A 127 10.14 3.30 -8.34
N GLN A 128 10.59 2.10 -8.73
CA GLN A 128 10.04 0.85 -8.19
C GLN A 128 10.23 0.72 -6.68
N LYS A 129 11.32 1.22 -6.10
CA LYS A 129 11.51 1.26 -4.65
C LYS A 129 10.45 2.12 -3.95
N PHE A 130 10.10 3.26 -4.54
CA PHE A 130 9.02 4.10 -4.02
C PHE A 130 7.67 3.38 -4.10
N ILE A 131 7.33 2.78 -5.24
CA ILE A 131 6.10 1.98 -5.37
C ILE A 131 6.07 0.86 -4.34
N ASN A 132 7.17 0.12 -4.17
CA ASN A 132 7.27 -0.95 -3.19
C ASN A 132 7.11 -0.45 -1.75
N ALA A 133 7.59 0.74 -1.40
CA ALA A 133 7.37 1.32 -0.08
C ALA A 133 5.88 1.58 0.19
N ILE A 134 5.13 2.08 -0.82
CA ILE A 134 3.68 2.19 -0.72
C ILE A 134 3.04 0.81 -0.50
N LEU A 135 3.42 -0.18 -1.33
CA LEU A 135 2.75 -1.49 -1.34
C LEU A 135 3.04 -2.32 -0.09
N SER A 136 4.26 -2.23 0.45
CA SER A 136 4.70 -3.01 1.61
C SER A 136 4.46 -2.33 2.95
N SER A 137 3.99 -1.08 2.97
CA SER A 137 3.73 -0.33 4.20
C SER A 137 2.79 -1.09 5.16
N PRO A 138 3.10 -1.16 6.47
CA PRO A 138 2.19 -1.71 7.47
C PRO A 138 0.97 -0.81 7.74
N CYS A 139 0.97 0.41 7.21
CA CYS A 139 -0.12 1.37 7.30
C CYS A 139 -1.08 1.25 6.12
N HIS A 140 -2.29 1.80 6.24
CA HIS A 140 -3.13 2.11 5.09
C HIS A 140 -2.48 3.28 4.34
N VAL A 141 -2.41 3.21 3.01
CA VAL A 141 -1.82 4.29 2.21
C VAL A 141 -2.84 4.83 1.21
N ILE A 142 -3.04 6.14 1.26
CA ILE A 142 -3.86 6.89 0.31
C ILE A 142 -2.92 7.77 -0.51
N THR A 143 -2.94 7.64 -1.82
CA THR A 143 -2.13 8.44 -2.74
C THR A 143 -3.02 9.38 -3.53
N THR A 144 -2.60 10.63 -3.70
CA THR A 144 -3.29 11.53 -4.62
C THR A 144 -2.47 11.73 -5.89
N VAL A 145 -3.17 11.83 -7.01
CA VAL A 145 -2.57 12.01 -8.34
C VAL A 145 -3.25 13.15 -9.07
N ARG A 146 -2.47 14.07 -9.63
CA ARG A 146 -3.00 15.11 -10.51
C ARG A 146 -3.34 14.54 -11.89
N ARG A 147 -4.44 14.97 -12.47
CA ARG A 147 -4.85 14.64 -13.84
C ARG A 147 -4.79 15.87 -14.72
N LYS A 148 -4.36 15.68 -15.95
CA LYS A 148 -4.35 16.69 -17.01
C LYS A 148 -5.14 16.23 -18.22
N GLN A 149 -5.66 17.19 -18.99
CA GLN A 149 -6.30 16.91 -20.27
C GLN A 149 -5.28 16.32 -21.23
N GLU A 150 -5.59 15.17 -21.80
CA GLU A 150 -4.81 14.56 -22.87
C GLU A 150 -5.38 14.95 -24.24
N TYR A 151 -4.48 15.18 -25.17
CA TYR A 151 -4.81 15.55 -26.55
C TYR A 151 -4.14 14.56 -27.49
N GLU A 152 -4.88 14.06 -28.46
CA GLU A 152 -4.35 13.23 -29.52
C GLU A 152 -4.34 14.01 -30.82
N MET A 153 -3.22 13.94 -31.56
CA MET A 153 -3.10 14.52 -32.88
C MET A 153 -3.36 13.44 -33.94
N THR A 154 -4.51 13.51 -34.58
CA THR A 154 -4.86 12.66 -35.72
C THR A 154 -4.75 13.44 -37.04
N LYS A 155 -4.54 12.73 -38.14
CA LYS A 155 -4.65 13.33 -39.48
C LYS A 155 -5.98 12.92 -40.09
N ASP A 156 -6.72 13.91 -40.62
CA ASP A 156 -7.92 13.65 -41.38
C ASP A 156 -7.57 13.06 -42.76
N ASN A 157 -8.60 12.63 -43.50
CA ASN A 157 -8.44 12.05 -44.84
C ASN A 157 -7.76 12.97 -45.84
N ASN A 158 -7.64 14.28 -45.55
CA ASN A 158 -6.98 15.30 -46.38
C ASN A 158 -5.57 15.62 -45.87
N GLY A 159 -5.05 14.88 -44.86
CA GLY A 159 -3.73 15.08 -44.25
C GLY A 159 -3.63 16.27 -43.31
N LYS A 160 -4.74 16.95 -42.97
CA LYS A 160 -4.78 18.04 -42.03
C LYS A 160 -4.75 17.51 -40.59
N VAL A 161 -3.87 18.08 -39.76
CA VAL A 161 -3.76 17.71 -38.35
C VAL A 161 -5.02 18.17 -37.60
N LYS A 162 -5.68 17.22 -36.96
CA LYS A 162 -6.78 17.44 -36.03
C LYS A 162 -6.33 17.11 -34.60
N VAL A 163 -6.64 17.98 -33.64
CA VAL A 163 -6.33 17.79 -32.24
C VAL A 163 -7.63 17.46 -31.52
N ASP A 164 -7.74 16.22 -31.07
CA ASP A 164 -8.90 15.75 -30.36
C ASP A 164 -8.58 15.62 -28.86
N LYS A 165 -9.57 15.95 -28.00
CA LYS A 165 -9.48 15.70 -26.55
C LYS A 165 -9.80 14.23 -26.30
N VAL A 166 -8.86 13.46 -25.78
CA VAL A 166 -9.01 12.01 -25.57
C VAL A 166 -9.51 11.68 -24.17
N GLY A 167 -9.33 12.59 -23.20
CA GLY A 167 -9.72 12.36 -21.82
C GLY A 167 -8.79 13.02 -20.82
N MET A 168 -8.88 12.56 -19.58
CA MET A 168 -8.00 13.01 -18.50
C MET A 168 -6.99 11.89 -18.19
N LYS A 169 -5.68 12.22 -18.24
CA LYS A 169 -4.59 11.30 -17.91
C LYS A 169 -3.97 11.67 -16.57
N GLU A 170 -3.66 10.65 -15.76
CA GLU A 170 -2.90 10.80 -14.51
C GLU A 170 -1.45 11.20 -14.79
N ILE A 171 -0.92 12.13 -13.99
CA ILE A 171 0.48 12.57 -14.09
C ILE A 171 1.32 11.72 -13.14
N THR A 172 1.58 10.52 -13.55
CA THR A 172 2.46 9.53 -12.92
C THR A 172 2.94 8.55 -13.98
N ARG A 173 3.78 7.60 -13.62
CA ARG A 173 4.16 6.52 -14.53
C ARG A 173 2.95 5.67 -14.88
N GLU A 174 2.80 5.33 -16.15
CA GLU A 174 1.73 4.43 -16.60
C GLU A 174 1.74 3.10 -15.84
N GLY A 175 0.55 2.64 -15.47
CA GLY A 175 0.37 1.37 -14.78
C GLY A 175 0.39 1.48 -13.25
N PHE A 176 0.58 2.65 -12.67
CA PHE A 176 0.53 2.82 -11.21
C PHE A 176 -0.82 2.37 -10.64
N GLU A 177 -1.92 2.65 -11.31
CA GLU A 177 -3.26 2.24 -10.91
C GLU A 177 -3.42 0.71 -10.80
N TYR A 178 -2.63 -0.07 -11.55
CA TYR A 178 -2.67 -1.53 -11.47
C TYR A 178 -2.13 -2.07 -10.13
N GLU A 179 -1.29 -1.31 -9.47
CA GLU A 179 -0.73 -1.69 -8.17
C GLU A 179 -1.70 -1.44 -7.02
N LEU A 180 -2.64 -0.53 -7.19
CA LEU A 180 -3.59 -0.14 -6.14
C LEU A 180 -4.66 -1.20 -5.88
N THR A 181 -5.24 -1.18 -4.69
CA THR A 181 -6.42 -1.98 -4.35
C THR A 181 -7.69 -1.34 -4.92
N VAL A 182 -7.80 -0.02 -4.77
CA VAL A 182 -8.90 0.81 -5.29
C VAL A 182 -8.31 2.08 -5.88
N ASN A 183 -8.81 2.49 -7.05
CA ASN A 183 -8.53 3.81 -7.62
C ASN A 183 -9.85 4.55 -7.89
N LEU A 184 -9.98 5.75 -7.34
CA LEU A 184 -11.15 6.61 -7.47
C LEU A 184 -10.77 7.86 -8.27
N GLU A 185 -11.53 8.15 -9.30
CA GLU A 185 -11.42 9.37 -10.10
C GLU A 185 -12.44 10.38 -9.62
N LEU A 186 -11.96 11.55 -9.20
CA LEU A 186 -12.81 12.66 -8.77
C LEU A 186 -13.04 13.65 -9.91
N ASP A 187 -14.27 14.08 -10.07
CA ASP A 187 -14.64 15.18 -10.98
C ASP A 187 -14.54 16.55 -10.27
N ILE A 188 -14.81 17.63 -11.03
CA ILE A 188 -14.82 19.01 -10.48
C ILE A 188 -15.98 19.30 -9.54
N LYS A 189 -16.95 18.40 -9.43
CA LYS A 189 -18.09 18.46 -8.48
C LYS A 189 -17.83 17.58 -7.26
N HIS A 190 -16.60 17.05 -7.16
CA HIS A 190 -16.15 16.17 -6.07
C HIS A 190 -16.80 14.77 -6.05
N ASN A 191 -17.49 14.36 -7.13
CA ASN A 191 -18.00 13.00 -7.22
C ASN A 191 -16.86 12.05 -7.58
N ALA A 192 -16.81 10.93 -6.88
CA ALA A 192 -15.86 9.84 -7.11
C ALA A 192 -16.50 8.74 -7.95
N LYS A 193 -15.78 8.29 -8.96
CA LYS A 193 -16.07 7.09 -9.75
C LYS A 193 -14.91 6.12 -9.62
N SER A 194 -15.20 4.84 -9.45
CA SER A 194 -14.14 3.82 -9.41
C SER A 194 -13.67 3.48 -10.82
N SER A 195 -12.36 3.65 -11.07
CA SER A 195 -11.68 3.13 -12.27
C SER A 195 -11.06 1.75 -12.02
N LYS A 196 -10.80 1.41 -10.75
CA LYS A 196 -10.33 0.11 -10.32
C LYS A 196 -10.82 -0.19 -8.91
N ASP A 197 -11.30 -1.40 -8.70
CA ASP A 197 -11.75 -1.86 -7.39
C ASP A 197 -11.58 -3.39 -7.26
N ARG A 198 -10.69 -3.81 -6.37
CA ARG A 198 -10.51 -5.21 -5.98
C ARG A 198 -11.37 -5.59 -4.77
N THR A 199 -12.09 -4.62 -4.20
CA THR A 199 -12.89 -4.81 -2.99
C THR A 199 -14.34 -5.20 -3.29
N GLY A 200 -14.84 -4.80 -4.45
CA GLY A 200 -16.26 -4.91 -4.83
C GLY A 200 -17.15 -3.87 -4.13
N LEU A 201 -16.57 -2.86 -3.47
CA LEU A 201 -17.32 -1.83 -2.74
C LEU A 201 -17.85 -0.72 -3.64
N PHE A 202 -17.13 -0.43 -4.74
CA PHE A 202 -17.32 0.79 -5.54
C PHE A 202 -17.54 0.51 -7.03
N MET A 203 -17.09 -0.64 -7.55
CA MET A 203 -17.30 -0.99 -8.95
C MET A 203 -18.79 -1.17 -9.21
N ASP A 204 -19.23 -0.65 -10.36
CA ASP A 204 -20.63 -0.69 -10.79
C ASP A 204 -21.64 0.00 -9.84
N GLN A 205 -21.13 0.85 -8.94
CA GLN A 205 -21.95 1.71 -8.09
C GLN A 205 -22.10 3.11 -8.72
N PRO A 206 -23.18 3.84 -8.37
CA PRO A 206 -23.31 5.25 -8.74
C PRO A 206 -22.17 6.10 -8.20
N ASP A 207 -21.83 7.19 -8.90
CA ASP A 207 -20.87 8.17 -8.43
C ASP A 207 -21.29 8.72 -7.06
N PHE A 208 -20.34 8.97 -6.18
CA PHE A 208 -20.57 9.38 -4.81
C PHE A 208 -19.53 10.44 -4.36
N VAL A 209 -19.89 11.25 -3.36
CA VAL A 209 -18.94 12.17 -2.72
C VAL A 209 -18.21 11.44 -1.59
N PRO A 210 -16.86 11.34 -1.63
CA PRO A 210 -16.10 10.67 -0.57
C PRO A 210 -16.27 11.33 0.79
N SER A 211 -16.37 10.52 1.83
CA SER A 211 -16.63 10.95 3.21
C SER A 211 -15.98 10.02 4.22
N ALA A 212 -16.09 10.31 5.51
CA ALA A 212 -15.67 9.42 6.58
C ALA A 212 -16.39 8.05 6.50
N GLU A 213 -17.64 8.02 6.04
CA GLU A 213 -18.38 6.76 5.84
C GLU A 213 -17.75 5.88 4.76
N THR A 214 -17.17 6.50 3.72
CA THR A 214 -16.37 5.78 2.71
C THR A 214 -15.16 5.09 3.37
N GLY A 215 -14.48 5.81 4.28
CA GLY A 215 -13.35 5.27 5.04
C GLY A 215 -13.75 4.09 5.93
N LYS A 216 -14.88 4.18 6.64
CA LYS A 216 -15.40 3.09 7.47
C LYS A 216 -15.68 1.83 6.66
N LYS A 217 -16.36 1.95 5.51
CA LYS A 217 -16.62 0.81 4.60
C LYS A 217 -15.33 0.14 4.13
N ILE A 218 -14.31 0.94 3.79
CA ILE A 218 -12.98 0.44 3.39
C ILE A 218 -12.34 -0.31 4.57
N LEU A 219 -12.35 0.26 5.78
CA LEU A 219 -11.76 -0.34 6.97
C LEU A 219 -12.44 -1.67 7.34
N GLU A 220 -13.77 -1.72 7.32
CA GLU A 220 -14.54 -2.94 7.53
C GLU A 220 -14.15 -4.02 6.52
N TRP A 221 -14.03 -3.65 5.24
CA TRP A 221 -13.55 -4.56 4.22
C TRP A 221 -12.13 -5.05 4.53
N CYS A 222 -11.19 -4.19 4.90
CA CYS A 222 -9.82 -4.55 5.25
C CYS A 222 -9.75 -5.54 6.42
N ASN A 223 -10.63 -5.41 7.40
CA ASN A 223 -10.68 -6.19 8.62
C ASN A 223 -11.52 -7.48 8.52
N SER A 224 -12.26 -7.70 7.43
CA SER A 224 -13.16 -8.87 7.26
C SER A 224 -12.43 -10.19 7.01
N GLY A 225 -11.09 -10.20 6.94
CA GLY A 225 -10.27 -11.39 6.80
C GLY A 225 -9.77 -11.94 8.14
N VAL A 226 -9.14 -13.12 8.09
CA VAL A 226 -8.36 -13.66 9.22
C VAL A 226 -7.06 -12.87 9.38
N GLU A 227 -6.53 -12.81 10.60
CA GLU A 227 -5.24 -12.18 10.83
C GLU A 227 -4.13 -12.92 10.07
N VAL A 228 -3.20 -12.17 9.52
CA VAL A 228 -2.00 -12.74 8.93
C VAL A 228 -1.11 -13.23 10.05
N ASP A 229 -0.86 -14.52 10.08
CA ASP A 229 0.10 -15.08 11.00
C ASP A 229 1.53 -14.73 10.53
N THR A 230 2.15 -13.78 11.22
CA THR A 230 3.51 -13.30 10.91
C THR A 230 4.61 -14.10 11.59
N ARG A 231 4.27 -15.14 12.37
CA ARG A 231 5.26 -15.99 13.00
C ARG A 231 6.10 -16.70 11.94
N PRO A 232 7.41 -16.89 12.18
CA PRO A 232 8.27 -17.59 11.22
C PRO A 232 7.78 -19.02 10.97
N THR A 233 7.91 -19.49 9.74
CA THR A 233 7.64 -20.89 9.40
C THR A 233 8.80 -21.76 9.81
N LEU A 234 8.49 -22.94 10.38
CA LEU A 234 9.49 -23.93 10.73
C LEU A 234 9.86 -24.75 9.49
N ASN A 235 11.15 -24.86 9.17
CA ASN A 235 11.64 -25.72 8.12
C ASN A 235 11.83 -27.17 8.61
N ASP A 236 12.02 -28.12 7.69
CA ASP A 236 12.07 -29.54 8.04
C ASP A 236 13.29 -29.89 8.91
N GLU A 237 14.42 -29.19 8.76
CA GLU A 237 15.60 -29.37 9.64
C GLU A 237 15.32 -28.88 11.06
N GLY A 238 14.70 -27.73 11.21
CA GLY A 238 14.26 -27.21 12.51
C GLY A 238 13.23 -28.10 13.18
N MET A 239 12.33 -28.67 12.37
CA MET A 239 11.32 -29.62 12.83
C MET A 239 11.95 -30.88 13.41
N SER A 240 12.90 -31.50 12.68
CA SER A 240 13.62 -32.70 13.16
C SER A 240 14.34 -32.42 14.48
N LYS A 241 15.05 -31.31 14.59
CA LYS A 241 15.75 -30.91 15.82
C LYS A 241 14.80 -30.71 17.00
N LEU A 242 13.60 -30.14 16.78
CA LEU A 242 12.60 -29.98 17.84
C LEU A 242 12.05 -31.31 18.32
N VAL A 243 11.72 -32.23 17.40
CA VAL A 243 11.26 -33.59 17.73
C VAL A 243 12.29 -34.33 18.56
N ASP A 244 13.58 -34.31 18.17
CA ASP A 244 14.66 -34.96 18.90
C ASP A 244 14.82 -34.42 20.33
N ARG A 245 14.71 -33.10 20.51
CA ARG A 245 14.80 -32.45 21.81
C ARG A 245 13.59 -32.79 22.72
N ILE A 246 12.40 -32.85 22.14
CA ILE A 246 11.19 -33.26 22.86
C ILE A 246 11.33 -34.72 23.34
N LYS A 247 11.74 -35.63 22.46
CA LYS A 247 11.99 -37.03 22.77
C LYS A 247 13.11 -37.23 23.82
N ALA A 248 14.11 -36.32 23.80
CA ALA A 248 15.16 -36.30 24.83
C ALA A 248 14.67 -35.76 26.19
N GLY A 249 13.39 -35.42 26.34
CA GLY A 249 12.75 -35.05 27.59
C GLY A 249 12.78 -33.56 27.94
N GLU A 250 13.09 -32.68 26.99
CA GLU A 250 12.93 -31.23 27.20
C GLU A 250 11.45 -30.88 27.32
N THR A 251 11.06 -30.23 28.42
CA THR A 251 9.68 -29.88 28.74
C THR A 251 9.29 -28.52 28.12
N ASN A 252 8.00 -28.34 27.87
CA ASN A 252 7.39 -27.10 27.34
C ASN A 252 7.88 -26.65 25.94
N LEU A 253 8.58 -27.50 25.20
CA LEU A 253 9.04 -27.14 23.84
C LEU A 253 7.90 -27.08 22.84
N TYR A 254 6.89 -27.93 22.97
CA TYR A 254 5.69 -27.86 22.12
C TYR A 254 5.00 -26.51 22.23
N ASP A 255 4.66 -26.07 23.44
CA ASP A 255 3.96 -24.80 23.66
C ASP A 255 4.80 -23.60 23.18
N LYS A 256 6.11 -23.62 23.48
CA LYS A 256 7.05 -22.59 23.02
C LYS A 256 7.15 -22.54 21.50
N SER A 257 7.20 -23.70 20.85
CA SER A 257 7.27 -23.79 19.40
C SER A 257 5.99 -23.30 18.74
N LYS A 258 4.83 -23.67 19.30
CA LYS A 258 3.52 -23.23 18.84
C LYS A 258 3.31 -21.72 19.02
N ALA A 259 3.87 -21.14 20.07
CA ALA A 259 3.83 -19.70 20.31
C ALA A 259 4.75 -18.94 19.34
N TYR A 260 5.92 -19.48 19.00
CA TYR A 260 6.94 -18.81 18.20
C TYR A 260 6.79 -19.04 16.69
N TYR A 261 6.43 -20.25 16.26
CA TYR A 261 6.33 -20.64 14.86
C TYR A 261 4.89 -20.72 14.37
N ASN A 262 4.69 -20.36 13.10
CA ASN A 262 3.49 -20.73 12.35
C ASN A 262 3.66 -22.17 11.85
N LEU A 263 3.17 -23.12 12.66
CA LEU A 263 3.27 -24.55 12.36
C LEU A 263 2.21 -24.95 11.33
N ARG A 264 2.58 -25.79 10.38
CA ARG A 264 1.63 -26.49 9.51
C ARG A 264 0.86 -27.53 10.36
N PRO A 265 -0.37 -27.91 9.96
CA PRO A 265 -1.15 -28.91 10.67
C PRO A 265 -0.40 -30.25 10.90
N ASP A 266 0.35 -30.70 9.87
CA ASP A 266 1.20 -31.90 9.94
C ASP A 266 2.35 -31.73 10.96
N GLN A 267 2.94 -30.56 11.04
CA GLN A 267 4.00 -30.25 12.00
C GLN A 267 3.47 -30.15 13.45
N ASP A 268 2.31 -29.55 13.62
CA ASP A 268 1.64 -29.46 14.95
C ASP A 268 1.33 -30.85 15.50
N GLU A 269 0.79 -31.75 14.65
CA GLU A 269 0.48 -33.14 14.99
C GLU A 269 1.75 -33.92 15.37
N ILE A 270 2.82 -33.86 14.56
CA ILE A 270 4.10 -34.55 14.84
C ILE A 270 4.73 -34.08 16.16
N LEU A 271 4.70 -32.78 16.46
CA LEU A 271 5.23 -32.25 17.73
C LEU A 271 4.40 -32.66 18.92
N LEU A 272 3.07 -32.71 18.77
CA LEU A 272 2.15 -33.19 19.81
C LEU A 272 2.41 -34.66 20.11
N ASP A 273 2.49 -35.52 19.08
CA ASP A 273 2.81 -36.96 19.22
C ASP A 273 4.15 -37.21 19.91
N ALA A 274 5.18 -36.43 19.53
CA ALA A 274 6.49 -36.50 20.16
C ALA A 274 6.44 -36.14 21.65
N THR A 275 5.56 -35.20 22.02
CA THR A 275 5.36 -34.77 23.41
C THR A 275 4.64 -35.86 24.23
N MET A 276 3.63 -36.46 23.64
CA MET A 276 2.91 -37.60 24.26
C MET A 276 3.84 -38.78 24.48
N TYR A 277 4.61 -39.17 23.49
CA TYR A 277 5.61 -40.24 23.60
C TYR A 277 6.62 -39.99 24.72
N ALA A 278 7.12 -38.73 24.83
CA ALA A 278 8.08 -38.37 25.88
C ALA A 278 7.47 -38.38 27.30
N SER A 279 6.15 -38.24 27.44
CA SER A 279 5.45 -38.34 28.73
C SER A 279 5.24 -39.81 29.15
N GLU A 280 4.84 -40.68 28.21
CA GLU A 280 4.62 -42.11 28.48
C GLU A 280 5.92 -42.82 28.90
N THR A 281 7.04 -42.51 28.21
CA THR A 281 8.34 -43.10 28.55
C THR A 281 8.90 -42.67 29.88
N LYS A 282 8.41 -41.59 30.50
CA LYS A 282 8.77 -41.17 31.84
C LYS A 282 7.97 -41.89 32.93
N GLU A 283 6.73 -42.27 32.65
CA GLU A 283 5.88 -43.03 33.61
C GLU A 283 6.32 -44.48 33.72
N ASP A 284 6.88 -45.07 32.65
CA ASP A 284 7.38 -46.45 32.64
C ASP A 284 8.74 -46.63 33.37
N VAL A 285 9.44 -45.56 33.72
CA VAL A 285 10.77 -45.56 34.38
C VAL A 285 10.69 -45.10 35.86
N ALA A 286 9.55 -44.65 36.32
CA ALA A 286 9.31 -44.21 37.71
C ALA A 286 8.61 -45.29 38.54
#